data_79ed8a05f9ba7f2f762dd7c80efffaba
#
_entry.id   79ed8a05f9ba7f2f762dd7c80efffaba
#
_cell.length_a   1.000
_cell.length_b   1.000
_cell.length_c   1.000
_cell.angle_alpha   90.00
_cell.angle_beta   90.00
_cell.angle_gamma   90.00
#
_symmetry.space_group_name_H-M   'P 1'
#
loop_
_entity.id
_entity.type
_entity.pdbx_description
1 polymer ?
#
loop_
_entity_poly.entity_id
_entity_poly.type
_entity_poly.pdbx_seq_one_letter_code
_entity_poly.pdbx_strand_id
1 'polypeptide(L)'
;MRRFQFALERFLDLRRWKEREWEIRLAHATGKVILLKNRIAEIGAEIGASYERSFTSGAAIDIEAMARRELYVQRLAAERERKTAELAVRTREMEEVRARYLEAARDRKVLDKLKDRRAGEYYERQRDEEYKTIDDLNTAAQARRQE
;
A
#
# COMPACT_ATOMS: atom_id res chain seq x y z
N MET A 1 -8.73 -4.28 -38.60
CA MET A 1 -8.41 -3.31 -37.53
C MET A 1 -6.98 -3.50 -37.00
N ARG A 2 -6.16 -2.49 -37.10
CA ARG A 2 -4.82 -2.54 -36.45
C ARG A 2 -4.97 -2.30 -34.99
N ARG A 3 -4.31 -3.12 -34.16
CA ARG A 3 -4.34 -2.98 -32.70
C ARG A 3 -3.46 -1.81 -32.26
N PHE A 4 -3.95 -0.98 -31.33
CA PHE A 4 -3.16 0.09 -30.72
C PHE A 4 -1.92 -0.47 -30.02
N GLN A 5 -0.77 0.16 -30.27
CA GLN A 5 0.49 -0.14 -29.60
C GLN A 5 1.00 1.11 -28.91
N PHE A 6 1.23 1.01 -27.61
CA PHE A 6 1.75 2.13 -26.82
C PHE A 6 3.28 2.16 -26.88
N ALA A 7 3.83 3.24 -27.47
CA ALA A 7 5.27 3.37 -27.66
C ALA A 7 6.08 3.33 -26.35
N LEU A 8 5.46 3.71 -25.23
CA LEU A 8 6.09 3.76 -23.89
C LEU A 8 5.72 2.54 -23.02
N GLU A 9 5.26 1.43 -23.61
CA GLU A 9 4.84 0.24 -22.86
C GLU A 9 5.95 -0.28 -21.95
N ARG A 10 7.20 -0.33 -22.42
CA ARG A 10 8.35 -0.76 -21.63
C ARG A 10 8.62 0.15 -20.42
N PHE A 11 8.40 1.46 -20.57
CA PHE A 11 8.53 2.40 -19.46
C PHE A 11 7.40 2.22 -18.45
N LEU A 12 6.18 1.97 -18.92
CA LEU A 12 5.05 1.66 -18.05
C LEU A 12 5.30 0.37 -17.25
N ASP A 13 5.82 -0.67 -17.88
CA ASP A 13 6.18 -1.92 -17.20
C ASP A 13 7.28 -1.70 -16.15
N LEU A 14 8.27 -0.86 -16.43
CA LEU A 14 9.29 -0.49 -15.46
C LEU A 14 8.68 0.29 -14.27
N ARG A 15 7.73 1.21 -14.51
CA ARG A 15 7.05 1.94 -13.44
C ARG A 15 6.18 1.03 -12.59
N ARG A 16 5.49 0.07 -13.19
CA ARG A 16 4.72 -0.97 -12.49
C ARG A 16 5.63 -1.84 -11.62
N TRP A 17 6.80 -2.21 -12.13
CA TRP A 17 7.77 -2.99 -11.36
C TRP A 17 8.29 -2.20 -10.16
N LYS A 18 8.65 -0.91 -10.33
CA LYS A 18 9.08 -0.04 -9.23
C LYS A 18 8.01 0.15 -8.16
N GLU A 19 6.76 0.38 -8.57
CA GLU A 19 5.64 0.48 -7.63
C GLU A 19 5.50 -0.79 -6.80
N ARG A 20 5.55 -1.96 -7.44
CA ARG A 20 5.46 -3.25 -6.76
C ARG A 20 6.61 -3.50 -5.79
N GLU A 21 7.82 -3.09 -6.15
CA GLU A 21 8.98 -3.18 -5.27
C GLU A 21 8.80 -2.35 -3.99
N TRP A 22 8.32 -1.11 -4.13
CA TRP A 22 8.01 -0.26 -2.98
C TRP A 22 6.81 -0.74 -2.18
N GLU A 23 5.82 -1.33 -2.81
CA GLU A 23 4.68 -1.97 -2.14
C GLU A 23 5.13 -3.10 -1.20
N ILE A 24 6.03 -3.96 -1.67
CA ILE A 24 6.60 -5.04 -0.86
C ILE A 24 7.40 -4.47 0.32
N ARG A 25 8.22 -3.45 0.09
CA ARG A 25 8.98 -2.77 1.16
C ARG A 25 8.06 -2.13 2.18
N LEU A 26 6.98 -1.50 1.74
CA LEU A 26 5.97 -0.91 2.62
C LEU A 26 5.26 -1.97 3.47
N ALA A 27 4.91 -3.10 2.88
CA ALA A 27 4.31 -4.22 3.60
C ALA A 27 5.24 -4.74 4.71
N HIS A 28 6.54 -4.89 4.43
CA HIS A 28 7.53 -5.27 5.43
C HIS A 28 7.68 -4.23 6.56
N ALA A 29 7.78 -2.95 6.22
CA ALA A 29 7.89 -1.88 7.20
C ALA A 29 6.64 -1.78 8.08
N THR A 30 5.46 -1.89 7.49
CA THR A 30 4.17 -1.91 8.20
C THR A 30 4.05 -3.11 9.13
N GLY A 31 4.48 -4.29 8.68
CA GLY A 31 4.51 -5.51 9.49
C GLY A 31 5.34 -5.35 10.77
N LYS A 32 6.53 -4.74 10.67
CA LYS A 32 7.38 -4.45 11.84
C LYS A 32 6.70 -3.51 12.84
N VAL A 33 6.03 -2.48 12.35
CA VAL A 33 5.26 -1.53 13.19
C VAL A 33 4.11 -2.24 13.90
N ILE A 34 3.36 -3.09 13.21
CA ILE A 34 2.24 -3.85 13.79
C ILE A 34 2.74 -4.80 14.89
N LEU A 35 3.83 -5.54 14.65
CA LEU A 35 4.40 -6.45 15.64
C LEU A 35 4.82 -5.70 16.91
N LEU A 36 5.45 -4.53 16.80
CA LEU A 36 5.82 -3.71 17.96
C LEU A 36 4.60 -3.20 18.70
N LYS A 37 3.58 -2.71 18.01
CA LYS A 37 2.32 -2.27 18.63
C LYS A 37 1.65 -3.40 19.40
N ASN A 38 1.59 -4.59 18.83
CA ASN A 38 1.02 -5.77 19.47
C ASN A 38 1.82 -6.15 20.72
N ARG A 39 3.16 -6.17 20.65
CA ARG A 39 4.00 -6.48 21.81
C ARG A 39 3.83 -5.46 22.93
N ILE A 40 3.75 -4.17 22.61
CA ILE A 40 3.51 -3.12 23.59
C ILE A 40 2.14 -3.31 24.27
N ALA A 41 1.10 -3.66 23.52
CA ALA A 41 -0.22 -3.96 24.07
C ALA A 41 -0.21 -5.21 24.97
N GLU A 42 0.47 -6.28 24.57
CA GLU A 42 0.65 -7.50 25.36
C GLU A 42 1.33 -7.19 26.70
N ILE A 43 2.43 -6.42 26.68
CA ILE A 43 3.13 -6.02 27.91
C ILE A 43 2.18 -5.22 28.82
N GLY A 44 1.39 -4.30 28.26
CA GLY A 44 0.38 -3.56 29.03
C GLY A 44 -0.64 -4.48 29.70
N ALA A 45 -1.12 -5.50 28.98
CA ALA A 45 -2.03 -6.51 29.52
C ALA A 45 -1.38 -7.39 30.60
N GLU A 46 -0.11 -7.79 30.41
CA GLU A 46 0.66 -8.57 31.41
C GLU A 46 0.85 -7.79 32.71
N ILE A 47 1.15 -6.49 32.63
CA ILE A 47 1.25 -5.60 33.78
C ILE A 47 -0.09 -5.53 34.52
N GLY A 48 -1.20 -5.28 33.81
CA GLY A 48 -2.55 -5.24 34.38
C GLY A 48 -2.90 -6.55 35.08
N ALA A 49 -2.70 -7.69 34.43
CA ALA A 49 -2.96 -9.01 34.97
C ALA A 49 -2.11 -9.34 36.21
N SER A 50 -0.89 -8.79 36.30
CA SER A 50 -0.01 -8.97 37.48
C SER A 50 -0.57 -8.28 38.74
N TYR A 51 -1.24 -7.15 38.55
CA TYR A 51 -1.89 -6.46 39.67
C TYR A 51 -3.23 -7.11 40.05
N GLU A 52 -4.08 -7.48 39.10
CA GLU A 52 -5.36 -8.13 39.36
C GLU A 52 -5.25 -9.42 40.11
N ARG A 53 -4.27 -10.28 39.80
CA ARG A 53 -4.03 -11.53 40.53
C ARG A 53 -3.73 -11.33 42.01
N SER A 54 -3.31 -10.16 42.42
CA SER A 54 -3.00 -9.84 43.79
C SER A 54 -4.22 -9.48 44.65
N PHE A 55 -5.24 -8.93 44.01
CA PHE A 55 -6.49 -8.54 44.68
C PHE A 55 -7.47 -9.70 44.83
N THR A 56 -7.39 -10.73 44.02
CA THR A 56 -8.29 -11.89 44.06
C THR A 56 -7.87 -12.98 45.06
N SER A 57 -6.63 -12.96 45.51
CA SER A 57 -6.13 -13.87 46.51
C SER A 57 -6.42 -13.31 47.91
N GLY A 58 -7.51 -13.69 48.54
CA GLY A 58 -7.85 -13.35 49.95
C GLY A 58 -6.90 -13.92 50.99
N ALA A 59 -5.68 -14.25 50.65
CA ALA A 59 -4.61 -14.76 51.50
C ALA A 59 -3.91 -13.64 52.24
N ALA A 60 -3.24 -13.99 53.37
CA ALA A 60 -2.39 -13.08 54.14
C ALA A 60 -1.39 -12.33 53.22
N ILE A 61 -1.10 -11.08 53.52
CA ILE A 61 -0.16 -10.24 52.77
C ILE A 61 1.22 -10.90 52.75
N ASP A 62 1.63 -11.39 51.60
CA ASP A 62 2.97 -11.92 51.35
C ASP A 62 3.86 -10.82 50.75
N ILE A 63 4.65 -10.18 51.59
CA ILE A 63 5.55 -9.07 51.22
C ILE A 63 6.59 -9.52 50.21
N GLU A 64 7.08 -10.77 50.31
CA GLU A 64 8.07 -11.30 49.38
C GLU A 64 7.47 -11.51 47.97
N ALA A 65 6.24 -12.02 47.87
CA ALA A 65 5.51 -12.13 46.63
C ALA A 65 5.21 -10.76 46.02
N MET A 66 4.90 -9.76 46.83
CA MET A 66 4.71 -8.37 46.37
C MET A 66 6.00 -7.78 45.80
N ALA A 67 7.14 -8.00 46.48
CA ALA A 67 8.44 -7.53 45.99
C ALA A 67 8.84 -8.19 44.65
N ARG A 68 8.65 -9.51 44.55
CA ARG A 68 8.91 -10.23 43.28
C ARG A 68 8.03 -9.72 42.13
N ARG A 69 6.75 -9.46 42.40
CA ARG A 69 5.84 -8.89 41.40
C ARG A 69 6.30 -7.52 40.97
N GLU A 70 6.66 -6.66 41.88
CA GLU A 70 7.13 -5.30 41.58
C GLU A 70 8.37 -5.32 40.68
N LEU A 71 9.34 -6.18 40.94
CA LEU A 71 10.51 -6.37 40.11
C LEU A 71 10.12 -6.86 38.70
N TYR A 72 9.14 -7.76 38.60
CA TYR A 72 8.63 -8.24 37.33
C TYR A 72 7.96 -7.12 36.51
N VAL A 73 7.09 -6.34 37.14
CA VAL A 73 6.42 -5.19 36.53
C VAL A 73 7.43 -4.14 36.09
N GLN A 74 8.46 -3.86 36.87
CA GLN A 74 9.52 -2.92 36.49
C GLN A 74 10.29 -3.40 35.23
N ARG A 75 10.56 -4.70 35.10
CA ARG A 75 11.17 -5.27 33.90
C ARG A 75 10.26 -5.11 32.68
N LEU A 76 8.99 -5.40 32.83
CA LEU A 76 8.00 -5.22 31.76
C LEU A 76 7.86 -3.76 31.36
N ALA A 77 7.84 -2.84 32.33
CA ALA A 77 7.77 -1.40 32.06
C ALA A 77 9.01 -0.91 31.27
N ALA A 78 10.21 -1.37 31.66
CA ALA A 78 11.44 -1.07 30.98
C ALA A 78 11.46 -1.65 29.53
N GLU A 79 10.95 -2.88 29.34
CA GLU A 79 10.78 -3.47 28.01
C GLU A 79 9.80 -2.64 27.17
N ARG A 80 8.65 -2.24 27.74
CA ARG A 80 7.65 -1.40 27.06
C ARG A 80 8.24 -0.07 26.60
N GLU A 81 9.03 0.58 27.43
CA GLU A 81 9.70 1.84 27.10
C GLU A 81 10.65 1.67 25.92
N ARG A 82 11.50 0.63 25.93
CA ARG A 82 12.40 0.30 24.82
C ARG A 82 11.63 0.01 23.53
N LYS A 83 10.56 -0.77 23.63
CA LYS A 83 9.71 -1.09 22.45
C LYS A 83 8.97 0.14 21.91
N THR A 84 8.57 1.07 22.78
CA THR A 84 7.95 2.33 22.38
C THR A 84 8.96 3.23 21.64
N ALA A 85 10.20 3.31 22.12
CA ALA A 85 11.26 4.04 21.44
C ALA A 85 11.58 3.41 20.06
N GLU A 86 11.67 2.08 19.98
CA GLU A 86 11.85 1.36 18.73
C GLU A 86 10.67 1.60 17.77
N LEU A 87 9.43 1.61 18.26
CA LEU A 87 8.24 1.89 17.48
C LEU A 87 8.33 3.27 16.82
N ALA A 88 8.79 4.29 17.52
CA ALA A 88 8.95 5.63 16.96
C ALA A 88 9.92 5.65 15.76
N VAL A 89 11.04 4.92 15.86
CA VAL A 89 12.02 4.78 14.78
C VAL A 89 11.41 4.02 13.59
N ARG A 90 10.79 2.87 13.84
CA ARG A 90 10.18 2.05 12.78
C ARG A 90 9.00 2.75 12.08
N THR A 91 8.26 3.58 12.81
CA THR A 91 7.18 4.39 12.22
C THR A 91 7.74 5.43 11.26
N ARG A 92 8.85 6.08 11.58
CA ARG A 92 9.52 7.02 10.66
C ARG A 92 10.02 6.31 9.39
N GLU A 93 10.68 5.17 9.55
CA GLU A 93 11.13 4.34 8.42
C GLU A 93 9.95 3.94 7.51
N MET A 94 8.83 3.53 8.10
CA MET A 94 7.61 3.18 7.37
C MET A 94 7.05 4.38 6.59
N GLU A 95 7.00 5.57 7.19
CA GLU A 95 6.51 6.78 6.52
C GLU A 95 7.42 7.20 5.35
N GLU A 96 8.73 7.04 5.47
CA GLU A 96 9.68 7.29 4.37
C GLU A 96 9.44 6.31 3.21
N VAL A 97 9.28 5.03 3.50
CA VAL A 97 8.97 4.00 2.49
C VAL A 97 7.61 4.27 1.84
N ARG A 98 6.60 4.67 2.64
CA ARG A 98 5.28 5.06 2.14
C ARG A 98 5.35 6.23 1.18
N ALA A 99 6.14 7.24 1.47
CA ALA A 99 6.34 8.38 0.56
C ALA A 99 6.91 7.94 -0.79
N ARG A 100 7.89 7.03 -0.79
CA ARG A 100 8.47 6.44 -2.01
C ARG A 100 7.46 5.60 -2.80
N TYR A 101 6.65 4.80 -2.11
CA TYR A 101 5.57 4.05 -2.74
C TYR A 101 4.56 5.00 -3.43
N LEU A 102 4.13 6.06 -2.75
CA LEU A 102 3.18 7.02 -3.33
C LEU A 102 3.76 7.75 -4.54
N GLU A 103 5.05 8.07 -4.53
CA GLU A 103 5.76 8.65 -5.69
C GLU A 103 5.76 7.67 -6.87
N ALA A 104 6.14 6.41 -6.65
CA ALA A 104 6.14 5.38 -7.68
C ALA A 104 4.73 5.12 -8.25
N ALA A 105 3.70 5.12 -7.40
CA ALA A 105 2.31 4.98 -7.82
C ALA A 105 1.83 6.15 -8.68
N ARG A 106 2.23 7.38 -8.36
CA ARG A 106 1.94 8.57 -9.17
C ARG A 106 2.59 8.47 -10.55
N ASP A 107 3.86 8.11 -10.60
CA ASP A 107 4.61 7.96 -11.84
C ASP A 107 3.95 6.94 -12.78
N ARG A 108 3.53 5.79 -12.23
CA ARG A 108 2.78 4.79 -13.00
C ARG A 108 1.45 5.33 -13.49
N LYS A 109 0.67 5.97 -12.63
CA LYS A 109 -0.65 6.53 -12.99
C LYS A 109 -0.57 7.57 -14.11
N VAL A 110 0.48 8.37 -14.16
CA VAL A 110 0.70 9.33 -15.23
C VAL A 110 0.83 8.63 -16.59
N LEU A 111 1.63 7.56 -16.65
CA LEU A 111 1.80 6.78 -17.88
C LEU A 111 0.55 5.98 -18.27
N ASP A 112 -0.18 5.43 -17.28
CA ASP A 112 -1.46 4.75 -17.55
C ASP A 112 -2.46 5.74 -18.18
N LYS A 113 -2.63 6.93 -17.63
CA LYS A 113 -3.51 7.96 -18.20
C LYS A 113 -3.09 8.40 -19.60
N LEU A 114 -1.78 8.51 -19.82
CA LEU A 114 -1.26 8.84 -21.16
C LEU A 114 -1.57 7.72 -22.17
N LYS A 115 -1.43 6.46 -21.75
CA LYS A 115 -1.78 5.29 -22.58
C LYS A 115 -3.25 5.30 -22.94
N ASP A 116 -4.13 5.49 -21.96
CA ASP A 116 -5.58 5.52 -22.16
C ASP A 116 -5.99 6.65 -23.10
N ARG A 117 -5.43 7.84 -22.93
CA ARG A 117 -5.69 8.99 -23.80
C ARG A 117 -5.27 8.69 -25.24
N ARG A 118 -4.05 8.19 -25.45
CA ARG A 118 -3.56 7.87 -26.80
C ARG A 118 -4.33 6.73 -27.46
N ALA A 119 -4.77 5.75 -26.66
CA ALA A 119 -5.65 4.69 -27.16
C ALA A 119 -7.01 5.27 -27.63
N GLY A 120 -7.61 6.16 -26.85
CA GLY A 120 -8.83 6.87 -27.24
C GLY A 120 -8.67 7.64 -28.54
N GLU A 121 -7.64 8.49 -28.64
CA GLU A 121 -7.33 9.28 -29.84
C GLU A 121 -7.05 8.40 -31.09
N TYR A 122 -6.46 7.21 -30.88
CA TYR A 122 -6.20 6.26 -31.96
C TYR A 122 -7.49 5.63 -32.47
N TYR A 123 -8.37 5.17 -31.58
CA TYR A 123 -9.62 4.53 -31.99
C TYR A 123 -10.65 5.54 -32.56
N GLU A 124 -10.62 6.79 -32.09
CA GLU A 124 -11.42 7.87 -32.71
C GLU A 124 -11.00 8.11 -34.15
N ARG A 125 -9.70 8.26 -34.38
CA ARG A 125 -9.18 8.42 -35.77
C ARG A 125 -9.53 7.23 -36.67
N GLN A 126 -9.43 6.00 -36.15
CA GLN A 126 -9.84 4.82 -36.96
C GLN A 126 -11.32 4.85 -37.33
N ARG A 127 -12.18 5.23 -36.39
CA ARG A 127 -13.63 5.37 -36.69
C ARG A 127 -13.90 6.43 -37.74
N ASP A 128 -13.25 7.58 -37.63
CA ASP A 128 -13.40 8.65 -38.62
C ASP A 128 -12.92 8.24 -40.01
N GLU A 129 -11.84 7.49 -40.12
CA GLU A 129 -11.35 6.92 -41.37
C GLU A 129 -12.33 5.89 -41.95
N GLU A 130 -12.89 5.02 -41.12
CA GLU A 130 -13.91 4.05 -41.52
C GLU A 130 -15.19 4.76 -42.05
N TYR A 131 -15.67 5.81 -41.35
CA TYR A 131 -16.82 6.59 -41.82
C TYR A 131 -16.55 7.27 -43.15
N LYS A 132 -15.40 7.90 -43.36
CA LYS A 132 -15.02 8.50 -44.64
C LYS A 132 -15.00 7.45 -45.76
N THR A 133 -14.46 6.27 -45.51
CA THR A 133 -14.42 5.19 -46.47
C THR A 133 -15.82 4.72 -46.84
N ILE A 134 -16.73 4.61 -45.89
CA ILE A 134 -18.14 4.25 -46.14
C ILE A 134 -18.85 5.34 -46.96
N ASP A 135 -18.64 6.61 -46.64
CA ASP A 135 -19.22 7.74 -47.35
C ASP A 135 -18.72 7.80 -48.81
N ASP A 136 -17.42 7.57 -49.00
CA ASP A 136 -16.82 7.50 -50.34
C ASP A 136 -17.42 6.36 -51.20
N LEU A 137 -17.59 5.18 -50.56
CA LEU A 137 -18.22 4.02 -51.23
C LEU A 137 -19.70 4.27 -51.57
N ASN A 138 -20.43 4.91 -50.66
CA ASN A 138 -21.83 5.27 -50.88
C ASN A 138 -21.97 6.29 -52.04
N THR A 139 -21.11 7.30 -52.06
CA THR A 139 -21.07 8.31 -53.13
C THR A 139 -20.74 7.69 -54.48
N ALA A 140 -19.75 6.79 -54.55
CA ALA A 140 -19.38 6.07 -55.75
C ALA A 140 -20.50 5.12 -56.22
N ALA A 141 -21.23 4.49 -55.29
CA ALA A 141 -22.38 3.64 -55.67
C ALA A 141 -23.56 4.45 -56.18
N GLN A 142 -23.81 5.65 -55.67
CA GLN A 142 -24.85 6.55 -56.14
C GLN A 142 -24.52 7.10 -57.54
N ALA A 143 -23.27 7.49 -57.80
CA ALA A 143 -22.83 7.96 -59.12
C ALA A 143 -23.03 6.91 -60.19
N ARG A 144 -22.75 5.62 -59.91
CA ARG A 144 -22.96 4.51 -60.87
C ARG A 144 -24.43 4.17 -61.10
N ARG A 145 -25.37 4.60 -60.29
CA ARG A 145 -26.82 4.39 -60.55
C ARG A 145 -27.46 5.51 -61.38
N GLN A 146 -26.74 6.60 -61.57
CA GLN A 146 -27.21 7.75 -62.31
C GLN A 146 -26.71 7.75 -63.78
N GLU A 147 -25.83 6.84 -64.18
CA GLU A 147 -25.44 6.50 -65.53
C GLU A 147 -26.31 5.36 -66.10
#